data_59d29f33198a82db969044917966952d
#
_entry.id   59d29f33198a82db969044917966952d
#
_cell.length_a   1.000
_cell.length_b   1.000
_cell.length_c   1.000
_cell.angle_alpha   90.00
_cell.angle_beta   90.00
_cell.angle_gamma   90.00
#
_symmetry.space_group_name_H-M   'P 1'
#
loop_
_entity.id
_entity.type
_entity.pdbx_description
1 polymer ?
#
loop_
_entity_poly.entity_id
_entity_poly.type
_entity_poly.pdbx_seq_one_letter_code
_entity_poly.pdbx_strand_id
1 'polypeptide(L)'
;MTQTRDPESAAAPAAPAPQHPERTTAGVGPWPGGRDAWPSEDHYDPELLEHGDTRNVVDRYRYWRMEAIVADLDEHRHPFHVAIENWQHDMNIGSIVRSANAFAADTVHIVGRRRWNKRGAMVTDRYQHVVHREGVDALAAWAAAEGIPIIAIDNVPGCVPMETFEWPERCVMLFGQEGPGLTQEAIAAAEAVVEITQYGSTRSINASAAAAVAMYSWVQQHSPLRPGAAV
;
A
#
# COMPACT_ATOMS: atom_id res chain seq x y z
N MET A 1 -37.84 -47.86 30.20
CA MET A 1 -36.65 -47.83 29.31
C MET A 1 -35.82 -46.59 29.70
N THR A 2 -34.79 -46.84 30.49
CA THR A 2 -33.94 -45.81 31.10
C THR A 2 -32.70 -45.71 30.23
N GLN A 3 -32.53 -44.58 29.52
CA GLN A 3 -31.30 -44.33 28.77
C GLN A 3 -30.22 -43.83 29.73
N THR A 4 -29.18 -44.60 29.87
CA THR A 4 -27.93 -44.24 30.53
C THR A 4 -27.16 -43.24 29.66
N ARG A 5 -26.86 -42.05 30.20
CA ARG A 5 -25.92 -41.08 29.61
C ARG A 5 -24.49 -41.58 29.82
N ASP A 6 -23.72 -41.67 28.71
CA ASP A 6 -22.27 -41.92 28.75
C ASP A 6 -21.52 -40.73 29.37
N PRO A 7 -20.43 -40.96 30.08
CA PRO A 7 -19.66 -39.91 30.72
C PRO A 7 -18.84 -39.11 29.69
N GLU A 8 -18.89 -37.84 29.92
CA GLU A 8 -18.19 -36.73 29.28
C GLU A 8 -16.72 -37.04 28.98
N SER A 9 -16.38 -37.09 27.70
CA SER A 9 -14.98 -37.14 27.24
C SER A 9 -14.30 -35.80 27.57
N ALA A 10 -13.45 -35.78 28.56
CA ALA A 10 -12.63 -34.64 28.92
C ALA A 10 -11.68 -34.32 27.77
N ALA A 11 -11.90 -33.19 27.10
CA ALA A 11 -10.99 -32.66 26.08
C ALA A 11 -9.61 -32.39 26.72
N ALA A 12 -8.56 -32.87 26.07
CA ALA A 12 -7.18 -32.57 26.46
C ALA A 12 -6.92 -31.07 26.48
N PRO A 13 -6.10 -30.54 27.38
CA PRO A 13 -5.79 -29.11 27.43
C PRO A 13 -5.12 -28.68 26.10
N ALA A 14 -5.64 -27.60 25.52
CA ALA A 14 -5.08 -26.99 24.33
C ALA A 14 -3.60 -26.64 24.54
N ALA A 15 -2.75 -26.97 23.59
CA ALA A 15 -1.34 -26.56 23.59
C ALA A 15 -1.24 -25.04 23.72
N PRO A 16 -0.27 -24.51 24.50
CA PRO A 16 -0.09 -23.08 24.62
C PRO A 16 0.16 -22.47 23.24
N ALA A 17 -0.53 -21.36 22.95
CA ALA A 17 -0.33 -20.62 21.72
C ALA A 17 1.16 -20.23 21.56
N PRO A 18 1.73 -20.27 20.35
CA PRO A 18 3.10 -19.86 20.12
C PRO A 18 3.27 -18.44 20.65
N GLN A 19 4.21 -18.26 21.56
CA GLN A 19 4.58 -16.93 22.04
C GLN A 19 5.24 -16.20 20.87
N HIS A 20 4.54 -15.22 20.30
CA HIS A 20 5.17 -14.27 19.38
C HIS A 20 6.30 -13.57 20.14
N PRO A 21 7.50 -13.44 19.55
CA PRO A 21 8.56 -12.65 20.18
C PRO A 21 7.97 -11.27 20.50
N GLU A 22 8.25 -10.78 21.70
CA GLU A 22 7.80 -9.44 22.12
C GLU A 22 8.14 -8.46 21.01
N ARG A 23 7.11 -7.76 20.49
CA ARG A 23 7.32 -6.69 19.50
C ARG A 23 8.19 -5.67 20.20
N THR A 24 9.48 -5.70 19.89
CA THR A 24 10.43 -4.68 20.32
C THR A 24 9.85 -3.32 19.90
N THR A 25 9.95 -2.36 20.80
CA THR A 25 9.56 -0.96 20.56
C THR A 25 10.04 -0.54 19.17
N ALA A 26 9.13 0.03 18.35
CA ALA A 26 9.45 0.44 17.00
C ALA A 26 10.65 1.41 17.03
N GLY A 27 11.82 0.92 16.61
CA GLY A 27 13.04 1.72 16.59
C GLY A 27 14.27 0.96 17.14
N VAL A 28 15.43 1.54 16.85
CA VAL A 28 16.73 1.08 17.33
C VAL A 28 17.42 2.23 18.06
N GLY A 29 18.25 1.89 19.07
CA GLY A 29 19.06 2.87 19.82
C GLY A 29 20.22 3.43 18.99
N PRO A 30 21.08 4.25 19.59
CA PRO A 30 22.32 4.72 18.97
C PRO A 30 23.18 3.59 18.44
N TRP A 31 23.99 3.90 17.41
CA TRP A 31 24.90 2.90 16.83
C TRP A 31 25.85 2.33 17.88
N PRO A 32 26.01 1.00 17.95
CA PRO A 32 26.86 0.35 18.94
C PRO A 32 28.35 0.73 18.77
N GLY A 33 29.03 1.01 19.88
CA GLY A 33 30.47 1.33 19.88
C GLY A 33 30.79 2.82 19.72
N GLY A 34 29.78 3.69 19.61
CA GLY A 34 29.96 5.14 19.50
C GLY A 34 30.55 5.59 18.16
N ARG A 35 31.02 6.86 18.10
CA ARG A 35 31.44 7.49 16.84
C ARG A 35 32.63 6.80 16.15
N ASP A 36 33.52 6.19 16.89
CA ASP A 36 34.70 5.51 16.33
C ASP A 36 34.32 4.20 15.58
N ALA A 37 33.12 3.68 15.84
CA ALA A 37 32.57 2.48 15.21
C ALA A 37 31.52 2.78 14.12
N TRP A 38 31.33 4.05 13.77
CA TRP A 38 30.34 4.41 12.77
C TRP A 38 30.73 3.91 11.37
N PRO A 39 29.74 3.45 10.58
CA PRO A 39 29.97 3.12 9.18
C PRO A 39 30.40 4.36 8.40
N SER A 40 31.21 4.16 7.36
CA SER A 40 31.78 5.25 6.54
C SER A 40 30.97 5.56 5.28
N GLU A 41 29.95 4.76 4.98
CA GLU A 41 29.16 4.87 3.75
C GLU A 41 28.24 6.09 3.81
N ASP A 42 28.13 6.80 2.69
CA ASP A 42 27.42 8.08 2.59
C ASP A 42 25.91 7.98 2.81
N HIS A 43 25.32 6.81 2.72
CA HIS A 43 23.88 6.63 2.92
C HIS A 43 23.47 6.70 4.39
N TYR A 44 24.38 6.60 5.35
CA TYR A 44 24.06 6.74 6.77
C TYR A 44 23.88 8.19 7.20
N ASP A 45 22.96 8.39 8.13
CA ASP A 45 22.66 9.68 8.74
C ASP A 45 23.37 9.80 10.11
N PRO A 46 24.34 10.73 10.26
CA PRO A 46 25.06 10.88 11.51
C PRO A 46 24.17 11.18 12.73
N GLU A 47 23.06 11.88 12.52
CA GLU A 47 22.12 12.20 13.60
C GLU A 47 21.39 10.93 14.08
N LEU A 48 21.00 10.06 13.14
CA LEU A 48 20.40 8.78 13.48
C LEU A 48 21.39 7.80 14.10
N LEU A 49 22.64 7.82 13.67
CA LEU A 49 23.71 7.02 14.29
C LEU A 49 23.95 7.45 15.74
N GLU A 50 23.90 8.76 16.01
CA GLU A 50 24.13 9.30 17.36
C GLU A 50 22.96 9.09 18.31
N HIS A 51 21.73 9.25 17.83
CA HIS A 51 20.53 9.30 18.67
C HIS A 51 19.61 8.09 18.55
N GLY A 52 19.85 7.23 17.56
CA GLY A 52 18.98 6.08 17.23
C GLY A 52 17.95 6.42 16.16
N ASP A 53 17.29 5.38 15.66
CA ASP A 53 16.31 5.48 14.59
C ASP A 53 14.97 4.91 15.01
N THR A 54 13.98 5.79 15.26
CA THR A 54 12.62 5.43 15.67
C THR A 54 11.63 5.38 14.50
N ARG A 55 12.10 5.59 13.25
CA ARG A 55 11.25 5.57 12.06
C ARG A 55 10.69 4.16 11.82
N ASN A 56 9.51 4.09 11.20
CA ASN A 56 8.90 2.82 10.78
C ASN A 56 9.45 2.39 9.41
N VAL A 57 10.70 1.97 9.40
CA VAL A 57 11.40 1.45 8.21
C VAL A 57 11.85 0.00 8.46
N VAL A 58 12.05 -0.76 7.38
CA VAL A 58 12.65 -2.10 7.46
C VAL A 58 14.08 -2.02 7.96
N ASP A 59 14.60 -3.11 8.55
CA ASP A 59 15.89 -3.09 9.24
C ASP A 59 17.07 -2.68 8.34
N ARG A 60 17.05 -3.03 7.06
CA ARG A 60 18.09 -2.62 6.10
C ARG A 60 18.21 -1.10 5.93
N TYR A 61 17.16 -0.34 6.20
CA TYR A 61 17.14 1.12 6.10
C TYR A 61 17.39 1.82 7.43
N ARG A 62 17.68 1.07 8.50
CA ARG A 62 18.01 1.68 9.78
C ARG A 62 19.23 2.58 9.64
N TYR A 63 19.12 3.76 10.20
CA TYR A 63 20.12 4.83 10.18
C TYR A 63 20.41 5.44 8.79
N TRP A 64 19.72 5.02 7.71
CA TRP A 64 19.93 5.61 6.40
C TRP A 64 19.34 7.02 6.31
N ARG A 65 19.97 7.90 5.53
CA ARG A 65 19.36 9.17 5.12
C ARG A 65 18.10 8.91 4.32
N MET A 66 17.12 9.81 4.43
CA MET A 66 15.84 9.67 3.73
C MET A 66 16.05 9.61 2.21
N GLU A 67 16.91 10.45 1.67
CA GLU A 67 17.23 10.53 0.24
C GLU A 67 17.85 9.23 -0.28
N ALA A 68 18.68 8.58 0.54
CA ALA A 68 19.28 7.30 0.19
C ALA A 68 18.23 6.16 0.17
N ILE A 69 17.27 6.19 1.09
CA ILE A 69 16.15 5.24 1.07
C ILE A 69 15.31 5.43 -0.19
N VAL A 70 15.00 6.68 -0.56
CA VAL A 70 14.21 6.98 -1.78
C VAL A 70 14.95 6.50 -3.02
N ALA A 71 16.27 6.77 -3.12
CA ALA A 71 17.10 6.35 -4.25
C ALA A 71 17.12 4.81 -4.41
N ASP A 72 17.29 4.07 -3.31
CA ASP A 72 17.26 2.59 -3.33
C ASP A 72 15.86 2.07 -3.70
N LEU A 73 14.78 2.70 -3.21
CA LEU A 73 13.42 2.34 -3.59
C LEU A 73 13.18 2.56 -5.08
N ASP A 74 13.68 3.67 -5.64
CA ASP A 74 13.49 4.04 -7.05
C ASP A 74 14.10 3.02 -8.02
N GLU A 75 15.15 2.30 -7.61
CA GLU A 75 15.73 1.19 -8.39
C GLU A 75 14.83 -0.06 -8.44
N HIS A 76 13.83 -0.14 -7.54
CA HIS A 76 13.06 -1.36 -7.33
C HIS A 76 11.54 -1.14 -7.38
N ARG A 77 11.08 0.06 -7.78
CA ARG A 77 9.64 0.33 -7.92
C ARG A 77 9.01 -0.53 -9.00
N HIS A 78 7.80 -0.97 -8.74
CA HIS A 78 6.96 -1.58 -9.75
C HIS A 78 6.41 -0.52 -10.70
N PRO A 79 6.25 -0.82 -11.99
CA PRO A 79 5.89 0.16 -13.00
C PRO A 79 4.39 0.52 -13.02
N PHE A 80 3.64 0.23 -11.94
CA PHE A 80 2.26 0.67 -11.80
C PHE A 80 2.15 1.95 -10.98
N HIS A 81 1.20 2.78 -11.33
CA HIS A 81 0.85 4.01 -10.63
C HIS A 81 -0.48 3.85 -9.89
N VAL A 82 -0.69 4.66 -8.88
CA VAL A 82 -1.95 4.75 -8.14
C VAL A 82 -2.50 6.16 -8.30
N ALA A 83 -3.77 6.32 -8.64
CA ALA A 83 -4.44 7.61 -8.68
C ALA A 83 -5.67 7.62 -7.79
N ILE A 84 -5.90 8.72 -7.10
CA ILE A 84 -7.00 8.85 -6.14
C ILE A 84 -7.71 10.18 -6.36
N GLU A 85 -9.01 10.15 -6.59
CA GLU A 85 -9.83 11.36 -6.62
C GLU A 85 -9.94 11.97 -5.24
N ASN A 86 -9.72 13.27 -5.13
CA ASN A 86 -9.73 14.04 -3.88
C ASN A 86 -10.60 15.30 -3.97
N TRP A 87 -11.92 15.15 -4.05
CA TRP A 87 -12.85 16.26 -4.11
C TRP A 87 -13.39 16.67 -2.72
N GLN A 88 -13.44 15.73 -1.76
CA GLN A 88 -14.06 15.90 -0.45
C GLN A 88 -13.09 15.74 0.74
N HIS A 89 -11.77 15.73 0.50
CA HIS A 89 -10.75 15.59 1.54
C HIS A 89 -10.79 14.22 2.25
N ASP A 90 -10.76 13.15 1.47
CA ASP A 90 -10.90 11.77 1.93
C ASP A 90 -9.80 11.35 2.92
N MET A 91 -10.21 10.71 4.01
CA MET A 91 -9.30 10.18 5.03
C MET A 91 -8.53 8.93 4.55
N ASN A 92 -9.02 8.23 3.54
CA ASN A 92 -8.40 7.00 3.01
C ASN A 92 -7.13 7.26 2.22
N ILE A 93 -6.94 8.48 1.68
CA ILE A 93 -5.80 8.82 0.83
C ILE A 93 -4.47 8.50 1.52
N GLY A 94 -4.32 8.87 2.78
CA GLY A 94 -3.11 8.55 3.54
C GLY A 94 -2.86 7.05 3.66
N SER A 95 -3.89 6.24 3.88
CA SER A 95 -3.78 4.78 3.95
C SER A 95 -3.43 4.18 2.59
N ILE A 96 -3.96 4.73 1.49
CA ILE A 96 -3.64 4.31 0.12
C ILE A 96 -2.17 4.63 -0.20
N VAL A 97 -1.68 5.83 0.13
CA VAL A 97 -0.26 6.20 -0.02
C VAL A 97 0.65 5.24 0.75
N ARG A 98 0.25 4.85 1.96
CA ARG A 98 0.99 3.87 2.76
C ARG A 98 1.01 2.49 2.08
N SER A 99 -0.10 2.04 1.54
CA SER A 99 -0.18 0.78 0.79
C SER A 99 0.64 0.84 -0.49
N ALA A 100 0.58 1.94 -1.23
CA ALA A 100 1.39 2.17 -2.43
C ALA A 100 2.90 2.07 -2.13
N ASN A 101 3.36 2.67 -1.03
CA ASN A 101 4.74 2.51 -0.58
C ASN A 101 5.07 1.05 -0.20
N ALA A 102 4.16 0.34 0.46
CA ALA A 102 4.38 -1.05 0.85
C ALA A 102 4.46 -2.00 -0.35
N PHE A 103 3.75 -1.70 -1.43
CA PHE A 103 3.78 -2.44 -2.70
C PHE A 103 4.74 -1.85 -3.74
N ALA A 104 5.59 -0.91 -3.33
CA ALA A 104 6.58 -0.26 -4.18
C ALA A 104 5.99 0.31 -5.49
N ALA A 105 4.78 0.89 -5.44
CA ALA A 105 4.20 1.60 -6.58
C ALA A 105 5.13 2.72 -7.06
N ASP A 106 5.18 2.98 -8.36
CA ASP A 106 5.98 4.07 -8.92
C ASP A 106 5.59 5.41 -8.31
N THR A 107 4.41 5.89 -8.59
CA THR A 107 3.93 7.21 -8.17
C THR A 107 2.47 7.16 -7.74
N VAL A 108 2.11 7.95 -6.74
CA VAL A 108 0.73 8.21 -6.34
C VAL A 108 0.29 9.58 -6.88
N HIS A 109 -0.80 9.61 -7.64
CA HIS A 109 -1.40 10.83 -8.19
C HIS A 109 -2.60 11.23 -7.35
N ILE A 110 -2.58 12.43 -6.77
CA ILE A 110 -3.72 13.02 -6.08
C ILE A 110 -4.48 13.87 -7.11
N VAL A 111 -5.68 13.43 -7.47
CA VAL A 111 -6.48 14.05 -8.53
C VAL A 111 -7.53 14.97 -7.92
N GLY A 112 -7.54 16.24 -8.29
CA GLY A 112 -8.46 17.25 -7.78
C GLY A 112 -7.82 18.16 -6.73
N ARG A 113 -8.32 18.20 -5.50
CA ARG A 113 -7.76 19.08 -4.47
C ARG A 113 -6.32 18.72 -4.09
N ARG A 114 -5.42 19.70 -4.10
CA ARG A 114 -4.00 19.50 -3.78
C ARG A 114 -3.75 19.08 -2.33
N ARG A 115 -4.52 19.60 -1.36
CA ARG A 115 -4.39 19.21 0.05
C ARG A 115 -5.15 17.92 0.31
N TRP A 116 -4.48 16.95 0.91
CA TRP A 116 -5.05 15.67 1.30
C TRP A 116 -4.67 15.33 2.74
N ASN A 117 -5.37 14.39 3.34
CA ASN A 117 -5.15 13.95 4.72
C ASN A 117 -3.98 12.97 4.79
N LYS A 118 -2.86 13.42 5.35
CA LYS A 118 -1.63 12.63 5.50
C LYS A 118 -1.62 11.68 6.71
N ARG A 119 -2.60 11.77 7.60
CA ARG A 119 -2.59 11.04 8.88
C ARG A 119 -2.48 9.52 8.69
N GLY A 120 -3.20 8.96 7.73
CA GLY A 120 -3.17 7.53 7.40
C GLY A 120 -1.85 7.06 6.77
N ALA A 121 -1.07 7.97 6.19
CA ALA A 121 0.20 7.64 5.56
C ALA A 121 1.29 7.22 6.59
N MET A 122 1.13 7.57 7.88
CA MET A 122 2.11 7.24 8.91
C MET A 122 3.55 7.57 8.49
N VAL A 123 3.72 8.76 7.88
CA VAL A 123 5.00 9.31 7.40
C VAL A 123 5.57 8.61 6.13
N THR A 124 4.93 7.59 5.58
CA THR A 124 5.42 6.89 4.38
C THR A 124 5.35 7.76 3.11
N ASP A 125 4.57 8.84 3.14
CA ASP A 125 4.55 9.85 2.08
C ASP A 125 5.91 10.55 1.85
N ARG A 126 6.88 10.38 2.74
CA ARG A 126 8.26 10.86 2.57
C ARG A 126 9.10 9.95 1.68
N TYR A 127 8.73 8.69 1.57
CA TYR A 127 9.44 7.67 0.77
C TYR A 127 8.72 7.36 -0.54
N GLN A 128 7.49 7.85 -0.72
CA GLN A 128 6.66 7.63 -1.89
C GLN A 128 6.59 8.89 -2.75
N HIS A 129 6.72 8.75 -4.07
CA HIS A 129 6.45 9.84 -4.99
C HIS A 129 4.96 10.16 -5.00
N VAL A 130 4.61 11.39 -4.65
CA VAL A 130 3.23 11.86 -4.62
C VAL A 130 3.12 13.11 -5.48
N VAL A 131 2.35 13.03 -6.56
CA VAL A 131 2.16 14.09 -7.56
C VAL A 131 0.71 14.57 -7.54
N HIS A 132 0.49 15.85 -7.66
CA HIS A 132 -0.83 16.44 -7.79
C HIS A 132 -1.23 16.56 -9.27
N ARG A 133 -2.48 16.19 -9.58
CA ARG A 133 -3.16 16.41 -10.85
C ARG A 133 -4.39 17.29 -10.61
N GLU A 134 -4.60 18.32 -11.42
CA GLU A 134 -5.69 19.28 -11.21
C GLU A 134 -7.08 18.64 -11.38
N GLY A 135 -7.18 17.60 -12.23
CA GLY A 135 -8.39 16.85 -12.49
C GLY A 135 -8.10 15.55 -13.25
N VAL A 136 -9.18 14.85 -13.57
CA VAL A 136 -9.13 13.60 -14.35
C VAL A 136 -8.53 13.83 -15.73
N ASP A 137 -8.86 14.95 -16.39
CA ASP A 137 -8.31 15.30 -17.71
C ASP A 137 -6.79 15.43 -17.69
N ALA A 138 -6.24 16.05 -16.63
CA ALA A 138 -4.80 16.19 -16.46
C ALA A 138 -4.11 14.85 -16.20
N LEU A 139 -4.78 13.93 -15.50
CA LEU A 139 -4.30 12.56 -15.32
C LEU A 139 -4.35 11.80 -16.65
N ALA A 140 -5.47 11.86 -17.35
CA ALA A 140 -5.67 11.17 -18.64
C ALA A 140 -4.70 11.64 -19.71
N ALA A 141 -4.48 12.97 -19.83
CA ALA A 141 -3.52 13.53 -20.76
C ALA A 141 -2.09 13.06 -20.47
N TRP A 142 -1.69 13.02 -19.21
CA TRP A 142 -0.39 12.49 -18.79
C TRP A 142 -0.28 10.99 -19.09
N ALA A 143 -1.27 10.20 -18.71
CA ALA A 143 -1.26 8.75 -18.92
C ALA A 143 -1.17 8.39 -20.41
N ALA A 144 -1.91 9.12 -21.25
CA ALA A 144 -1.85 8.97 -22.71
C ALA A 144 -0.48 9.34 -23.29
N ALA A 145 0.16 10.41 -22.80
CA ALA A 145 1.51 10.81 -23.23
C ALA A 145 2.58 9.77 -22.86
N GLU A 146 2.41 9.09 -21.71
CA GLU A 146 3.28 8.02 -21.26
C GLU A 146 2.93 6.63 -21.85
N GLY A 147 1.80 6.52 -22.56
CA GLY A 147 1.29 5.25 -23.08
C GLY A 147 0.89 4.27 -21.97
N ILE A 148 0.32 4.76 -20.88
CA ILE A 148 -0.06 3.97 -19.71
C ILE A 148 -1.58 3.90 -19.61
N PRO A 149 -2.23 2.71 -19.66
CA PRO A 149 -3.66 2.59 -19.51
C PRO A 149 -4.12 2.95 -18.09
N ILE A 150 -5.28 3.58 -17.98
CA ILE A 150 -5.96 3.83 -16.72
C ILE A 150 -6.95 2.69 -16.47
N ILE A 151 -6.83 2.04 -15.35
CA ILE A 151 -7.74 0.98 -14.88
C ILE A 151 -8.49 1.51 -13.66
N ALA A 152 -9.77 1.74 -13.82
CA ALA A 152 -10.64 2.22 -12.75
C ALA A 152 -11.05 1.06 -11.83
N ILE A 153 -11.08 1.31 -10.52
CA ILE A 153 -11.50 0.30 -9.54
C ILE A 153 -12.82 0.76 -8.91
N ASP A 154 -13.90 0.15 -9.36
CA ASP A 154 -15.26 0.43 -8.87
C ASP A 154 -16.20 -0.71 -9.25
N ASN A 155 -17.38 -0.78 -8.62
CA ASN A 155 -18.40 -1.81 -8.84
C ASN A 155 -19.60 -1.26 -9.64
N VAL A 156 -19.35 -0.75 -10.82
CA VAL A 156 -20.37 -0.20 -11.74
C VAL A 156 -20.83 -1.26 -12.76
N PRO A 157 -22.02 -1.10 -13.38
CA PRO A 157 -22.46 -2.03 -14.41
C PRO A 157 -21.45 -2.15 -15.56
N GLY A 158 -21.12 -3.39 -15.92
CA GLY A 158 -20.18 -3.69 -17.01
C GLY A 158 -18.69 -3.78 -16.58
N CYS A 159 -18.40 -3.69 -15.30
CA CYS A 159 -17.06 -3.95 -14.77
C CYS A 159 -16.62 -5.41 -14.94
N VAL A 160 -15.32 -5.64 -14.91
CA VAL A 160 -14.69 -6.96 -15.01
C VAL A 160 -14.29 -7.42 -13.60
N PRO A 161 -14.59 -8.67 -13.18
CA PRO A 161 -14.10 -9.19 -11.92
C PRO A 161 -12.57 -9.22 -11.87
N MET A 162 -12.00 -8.73 -10.77
CA MET A 162 -10.54 -8.65 -10.57
C MET A 162 -9.87 -10.04 -10.64
N GLU A 163 -10.58 -11.07 -10.24
CA GLU A 163 -10.12 -12.45 -10.24
C GLU A 163 -9.79 -12.99 -11.64
N THR A 164 -10.37 -12.38 -12.68
CA THR A 164 -10.18 -12.76 -14.07
C THR A 164 -9.51 -11.68 -14.91
N PHE A 165 -9.18 -10.55 -14.30
CA PHE A 165 -8.57 -9.42 -14.99
C PHE A 165 -7.06 -9.64 -15.14
N GLU A 166 -6.59 -9.55 -16.38
CA GLU A 166 -5.15 -9.56 -16.68
C GLU A 166 -4.62 -8.13 -16.59
N TRP A 167 -3.84 -7.86 -15.55
CA TRP A 167 -3.27 -6.55 -15.32
C TRP A 167 -2.23 -6.21 -16.39
N PRO A 168 -2.30 -5.02 -17.01
CA PRO A 168 -1.17 -4.51 -17.77
C PRO A 168 0.07 -4.34 -16.87
N GLU A 169 1.25 -4.63 -17.37
CA GLU A 169 2.51 -4.45 -16.62
C GLU A 169 2.67 -3.01 -16.13
N ARG A 170 2.40 -2.04 -17.02
CA ARG A 170 2.31 -0.61 -16.67
C ARG A 170 0.84 -0.20 -16.68
N CYS A 171 0.37 0.35 -15.59
CA CYS A 171 -1.00 0.86 -15.49
C CYS A 171 -1.14 1.94 -14.43
N VAL A 172 -2.21 2.71 -14.51
CA VAL A 172 -2.68 3.59 -13.44
C VAL A 172 -3.92 2.95 -12.81
N MET A 173 -3.85 2.56 -11.56
CA MET A 173 -5.00 2.11 -10.78
C MET A 173 -5.72 3.34 -10.23
N LEU A 174 -6.91 3.64 -10.73
CA LEU A 174 -7.68 4.83 -10.34
C LEU A 174 -8.78 4.48 -9.36
N PHE A 175 -8.75 5.15 -8.21
CA PHE A 175 -9.70 4.95 -7.10
C PHE A 175 -10.56 6.19 -6.88
N GLY A 176 -11.83 5.97 -6.59
CA GLY A 176 -12.78 7.00 -6.20
C GLY A 176 -12.69 7.35 -4.71
N GLN A 177 -13.50 8.32 -4.34
CA GLN A 177 -13.70 8.73 -2.95
C GLN A 177 -14.62 7.78 -2.20
N GLU A 178 -14.48 7.73 -0.88
CA GLU A 178 -15.46 7.04 -0.05
C GLU A 178 -16.82 7.74 -0.12
N GLY A 179 -17.86 6.96 -0.41
CA GLY A 179 -19.23 7.41 -0.57
C GLY A 179 -19.63 7.62 -2.04
N PRO A 180 -19.16 8.66 -2.75
CA PRO A 180 -19.54 8.89 -4.15
C PRO A 180 -18.96 7.88 -5.13
N GLY A 181 -17.83 7.21 -4.78
CA GLY A 181 -17.07 6.40 -5.74
C GLY A 181 -16.32 7.25 -6.75
N LEU A 182 -16.09 6.69 -7.94
CA LEU A 182 -15.46 7.39 -9.08
C LEU A 182 -16.43 8.35 -9.76
N THR A 183 -15.91 9.47 -10.23
CA THR A 183 -16.68 10.37 -11.10
C THR A 183 -16.94 9.73 -12.46
N GLN A 184 -17.95 10.21 -13.20
CA GLN A 184 -18.23 9.74 -14.55
C GLN A 184 -17.07 10.04 -15.51
N GLU A 185 -16.40 11.14 -15.30
CA GLU A 185 -15.20 11.54 -16.05
C GLU A 185 -14.07 10.54 -15.82
N ALA A 186 -13.88 10.07 -14.59
CA ALA A 186 -12.88 9.06 -14.22
C ALA A 186 -13.18 7.70 -14.88
N ILE A 187 -14.43 7.28 -14.85
CA ILE A 187 -14.88 6.05 -15.52
C ILE A 187 -14.70 6.15 -17.04
N ALA A 188 -15.05 7.29 -17.63
CA ALA A 188 -14.93 7.52 -19.08
C ALA A 188 -13.46 7.60 -19.56
N ALA A 189 -12.54 8.00 -18.70
CA ALA A 189 -11.11 8.05 -18.98
C ALA A 189 -10.41 6.70 -18.84
N ALA A 190 -11.05 5.71 -18.22
CA ALA A 190 -10.49 4.39 -17.98
C ALA A 190 -10.64 3.48 -19.21
N GLU A 191 -9.60 2.67 -19.48
CA GLU A 191 -9.65 1.61 -20.50
C GLU A 191 -10.50 0.43 -20.05
N ALA A 192 -10.48 0.14 -18.74
CA ALA A 192 -11.31 -0.88 -18.11
C ALA A 192 -11.74 -0.43 -16.72
N VAL A 193 -12.90 -0.93 -16.29
CA VAL A 193 -13.35 -0.83 -14.90
C VAL A 193 -13.34 -2.23 -14.30
N VAL A 194 -12.65 -2.37 -13.17
CA VAL A 194 -12.43 -3.65 -12.49
C VAL A 194 -13.07 -3.61 -11.12
N GLU A 195 -13.84 -4.64 -10.79
CA GLU A 195 -14.46 -4.77 -9.48
C GLU A 195 -13.77 -5.83 -8.62
N ILE A 196 -13.85 -5.66 -7.32
CA ILE A 196 -13.55 -6.69 -6.34
C ILE A 196 -14.86 -7.41 -6.03
N THR A 197 -14.96 -8.69 -6.39
CA THR A 197 -16.16 -9.48 -6.13
C THR A 197 -16.48 -9.53 -4.64
N GLN A 198 -17.70 -9.15 -4.27
CA GLN A 198 -18.14 -9.09 -2.88
C GLN A 198 -19.24 -10.13 -2.64
N TYR A 199 -19.08 -10.92 -1.58
CA TYR A 199 -19.98 -12.03 -1.23
C TYR A 199 -20.87 -11.72 -0.01
N GLY A 200 -20.69 -10.54 0.58
CA GLY A 200 -21.43 -10.12 1.78
C GLY A 200 -22.67 -9.29 1.48
N SER A 201 -23.16 -8.62 2.51
CA SER A 201 -24.37 -7.77 2.45
C SER A 201 -24.07 -6.31 2.09
N THR A 202 -22.82 -5.90 2.07
CA THR A 202 -22.41 -4.52 1.78
C THR A 202 -22.26 -4.30 0.28
N ARG A 203 -22.53 -3.07 -0.19
CA ARG A 203 -22.38 -2.70 -1.60
C ARG A 203 -20.94 -2.35 -1.97
N SER A 204 -20.13 -1.99 -0.99
CA SER A 204 -18.74 -1.58 -1.21
C SER A 204 -17.89 -1.91 0.01
N ILE A 205 -16.61 -2.08 -0.22
CA ILE A 205 -15.58 -2.13 0.83
C ILE A 205 -14.91 -0.76 0.94
N ASN A 206 -14.21 -0.53 2.05
CA ASN A 206 -13.46 0.71 2.24
C ASN A 206 -12.44 0.94 1.10
N ALA A 207 -12.33 2.18 0.61
CA ALA A 207 -11.49 2.54 -0.54
C ALA A 207 -10.01 2.19 -0.34
N SER A 208 -9.47 2.33 0.87
CA SER A 208 -8.08 1.95 1.14
C SER A 208 -7.87 0.43 1.16
N ALA A 209 -8.89 -0.33 1.57
CA ALA A 209 -8.86 -1.79 1.48
C ALA A 209 -8.92 -2.24 0.01
N ALA A 210 -9.83 -1.64 -0.79
CA ALA A 210 -9.91 -1.90 -2.23
C ALA A 210 -8.57 -1.63 -2.93
N ALA A 211 -7.93 -0.50 -2.60
CA ALA A 211 -6.63 -0.15 -3.16
C ALA A 211 -5.54 -1.18 -2.81
N ALA A 212 -5.49 -1.63 -1.56
CA ALA A 212 -4.53 -2.65 -1.15
C ALA A 212 -4.75 -4.00 -1.87
N VAL A 213 -6.02 -4.40 -2.07
CA VAL A 213 -6.38 -5.64 -2.80
C VAL A 213 -5.98 -5.53 -4.27
N ALA A 214 -6.27 -4.40 -4.93
CA ALA A 214 -5.91 -4.19 -6.35
C ALA A 214 -4.39 -4.20 -6.57
N MET A 215 -3.63 -3.48 -5.75
CA MET A 215 -2.17 -3.49 -5.79
C MET A 215 -1.60 -4.89 -5.55
N TYR A 216 -2.15 -5.63 -4.58
CA TYR A 216 -1.72 -7.01 -4.31
C TYR A 216 -2.06 -7.94 -5.46
N SER A 217 -3.22 -7.79 -6.11
CA SER A 217 -3.60 -8.58 -7.30
C SER A 217 -2.61 -8.37 -8.45
N TRP A 218 -2.19 -7.12 -8.68
CA TRP A 218 -1.15 -6.81 -9.67
C TRP A 218 0.19 -7.49 -9.30
N VAL A 219 0.61 -7.36 -8.05
CA VAL A 219 1.87 -7.97 -7.55
C VAL A 219 1.85 -9.49 -7.70
N GLN A 220 0.72 -10.14 -7.46
CA GLN A 220 0.59 -11.59 -7.65
C GLN A 220 0.81 -12.02 -9.12
N GLN A 221 0.42 -11.18 -10.09
CA GLN A 221 0.58 -11.50 -11.51
C GLN A 221 1.98 -11.19 -12.04
N HIS A 222 2.63 -10.13 -11.56
CA HIS A 222 3.84 -9.59 -12.16
C HIS A 222 5.11 -9.71 -11.31
N SER A 223 4.97 -9.87 -10.00
CA SER A 223 6.15 -9.95 -9.13
C SER A 223 6.42 -11.40 -8.74
N PRO A 224 7.62 -11.94 -9.03
CA PRO A 224 7.97 -13.26 -8.53
C PRO A 224 7.98 -13.24 -7.00
N LEU A 225 7.44 -14.30 -6.39
CA LEU A 225 7.57 -14.49 -4.94
C LEU A 225 9.04 -14.37 -4.57
N ARG A 226 9.39 -13.42 -3.71
CA ARG A 226 10.76 -13.29 -3.20
C ARG A 226 11.06 -14.52 -2.34
N PRO A 227 11.93 -15.46 -2.79
CA PRO A 227 12.33 -16.57 -1.94
C PRO A 227 13.11 -15.99 -0.75
N GLY A 228 12.60 -16.17 0.46
CA GLY A 228 13.32 -15.83 1.67
C GLY A 228 13.34 -14.34 2.06
N ALA A 229 12.36 -13.54 1.65
CA ALA A 229 12.14 -12.24 2.26
C ALA A 229 11.65 -12.46 3.71
N ALA A 230 12.58 -12.84 4.59
CA ALA A 230 12.40 -12.62 6.02
C ALA A 230 12.38 -11.11 6.23
N VAL A 231 11.26 -10.61 6.73
CA VAL A 231 11.06 -9.24 7.21
C VAL A 231 11.94 -9.02 8.44
#